data_8fdf3aeb2799beabb8bb6a13fdcf12cb
#
_entry.id   8fdf3aeb2799beabb8bb6a13fdcf12cb
#
_cell.length_a   1.000
_cell.length_b   1.000
_cell.length_c   1.000
_cell.angle_alpha   90.00
_cell.angle_beta   90.00
_cell.angle_gamma   90.00
#
_symmetry.space_group_name_H-M   'P 1'
#
loop_
_entity.id
_entity.type
_entity.pdbx_description
1 polymer ?
#
loop_
_entity_poly.entity_id
_entity_poly.type
_entity_poly.pdbx_seq_one_letter_code
_entity_poly.pdbx_strand_id
1 'polypeptide(L)'
;IRRDGEIVQYVPFDKRAWHAGVSQYQGRERCNDFSIGIELEGTDTLPYTDAQYQQLAAVTRALIKLYPAIAQNRTGHSDIAPQRKTDPGPAFDWQRFNTMLTALSDKEMT
;
A
#
# COMPACT_ATOMS: atom_id res chain seq x y z
N ILE A 1 0.45 9.22 0.81
CA ILE A 1 1.57 9.78 0.00
C ILE A 1 0.98 10.77 -0.99
N ARG A 2 1.39 12.00 -0.91
CA ARG A 2 0.92 13.07 -1.79
C ARG A 2 1.50 12.94 -3.20
N ARG A 3 0.90 13.64 -4.15
CA ARG A 3 1.32 13.55 -5.56
C ARG A 3 2.77 13.98 -5.81
N ASP A 4 3.32 14.85 -4.96
CA ASP A 4 4.73 15.26 -5.02
C ASP A 4 5.68 14.28 -4.31
N GLY A 5 5.14 13.22 -3.70
CA GLY A 5 5.91 12.24 -2.96
C GLY A 5 6.02 12.50 -1.46
N GLU A 6 5.41 13.59 -0.95
CA GLU A 6 5.42 13.85 0.48
C GLU A 6 4.71 12.74 1.25
N ILE A 7 5.36 12.23 2.30
CA ILE A 7 4.81 11.17 3.15
C ILE A 7 4.33 11.79 4.45
N VAL A 8 3.06 11.48 4.81
CA VAL A 8 2.49 11.90 6.09
C VAL A 8 2.02 10.65 6.82
N GLN A 9 2.48 10.48 8.05
CA GLN A 9 2.07 9.37 8.91
C GLN A 9 1.08 9.87 9.95
N TYR A 10 -0.14 9.34 9.91
CA TYR A 10 -1.21 9.74 10.84
C TYR A 10 -1.27 8.89 12.10
N VAL A 11 -0.90 7.61 11.99
CA VAL A 11 -1.03 6.66 13.10
C VAL A 11 0.29 5.87 13.22
N PRO A 12 0.88 5.77 14.44
CA PRO A 12 2.03 4.90 14.65
C PRO A 12 1.70 3.44 14.30
N PHE A 13 2.69 2.69 13.80
CA PHE A 13 2.45 1.32 13.32
C PHE A 13 2.06 0.34 14.42
N ASP A 14 2.34 0.64 15.67
CA ASP A 14 1.94 -0.17 16.82
C ASP A 14 0.52 0.13 17.32
N LYS A 15 -0.19 1.04 16.64
CA LYS A 15 -1.57 1.41 16.96
C LYS A 15 -2.50 1.00 15.84
N ARG A 16 -3.77 0.74 16.17
CA ARG A 16 -4.78 0.44 15.16
C ARG A 16 -5.15 1.70 14.38
N ALA A 17 -5.09 1.64 13.07
CA ALA A 17 -5.64 2.65 12.18
C ALA A 17 -6.98 2.17 11.64
N TRP A 18 -7.97 3.07 11.56
CA TRP A 18 -9.32 2.74 11.07
C TRP A 18 -9.39 2.98 9.56
N HIS A 19 -8.58 2.26 8.78
CA HIS A 19 -8.42 2.51 7.33
C HIS A 19 -9.26 1.62 6.43
N ALA A 20 -9.65 0.44 6.89
CA ALA A 20 -10.32 -0.55 6.05
C ALA A 20 -11.82 -0.67 6.32
N GLY A 21 -12.26 -0.46 7.57
CA GLY A 21 -13.65 -0.67 7.95
C GLY A 21 -14.07 -2.12 7.80
N VAL A 22 -15.32 -2.35 7.36
CA VAL A 22 -15.81 -3.71 7.06
C VAL A 22 -15.06 -4.25 5.87
N SER A 23 -14.30 -5.33 6.05
CA SER A 23 -13.34 -5.81 5.07
C SER A 23 -12.97 -7.28 5.32
N GLN A 24 -12.35 -7.90 4.30
CA GLN A 24 -11.90 -9.28 4.39
C GLN A 24 -10.67 -9.47 3.50
N TYR A 25 -9.64 -10.16 4.03
CA TYR A 25 -8.45 -10.50 3.28
C TYR A 25 -8.10 -11.98 3.52
N GLN A 26 -8.11 -12.77 2.46
CA GLN A 26 -7.84 -14.23 2.53
C GLN A 26 -8.68 -14.95 3.58
N GLY A 27 -9.97 -14.59 3.68
CA GLY A 27 -10.90 -15.18 4.63
C GLY A 27 -10.85 -14.58 6.03
N ARG A 28 -9.93 -13.66 6.31
CA ARG A 28 -9.83 -12.99 7.61
C ARG A 28 -10.51 -11.63 7.58
N GLU A 29 -11.45 -11.43 8.49
CA GLU A 29 -12.20 -10.17 8.64
C GLU A 29 -11.42 -9.17 9.49
N ARG A 30 -11.93 -7.92 9.54
CA ARG A 30 -11.40 -6.82 10.36
C ARG A 30 -9.94 -6.52 10.03
N CYS A 31 -9.71 -6.13 8.77
CA CYS A 31 -8.35 -5.85 8.30
C CYS A 31 -7.62 -4.76 9.10
N ASN A 32 -8.34 -3.85 9.76
CA ASN A 32 -7.72 -2.87 10.67
C ASN A 32 -6.92 -3.52 11.81
N ASP A 33 -7.24 -4.76 12.19
CA ASP A 33 -6.61 -5.43 13.33
C ASP A 33 -5.23 -5.98 13.00
N PHE A 34 -4.90 -6.18 11.71
CA PHE A 34 -3.67 -6.87 11.31
C PHE A 34 -2.94 -6.24 10.12
N SER A 35 -3.32 -5.05 9.68
CA SER A 35 -2.75 -4.46 8.48
C SER A 35 -2.33 -3.01 8.68
N ILE A 36 -1.50 -2.54 7.75
CA ILE A 36 -1.08 -1.14 7.65
C ILE A 36 -1.71 -0.58 6.38
N GLY A 37 -2.34 0.60 6.49
CA GLY A 37 -2.94 1.28 5.36
C GLY A 37 -2.05 2.40 4.83
N ILE A 38 -1.92 2.48 3.51
CA ILE A 38 -1.25 3.58 2.83
C ILE A 38 -2.21 4.14 1.80
N GLU A 39 -2.43 5.45 1.85
CA GLU A 39 -3.25 6.13 0.86
C GLU A 39 -2.36 6.94 -0.09
N LEU A 40 -2.72 6.92 -1.36
CA LEU A 40 -2.09 7.73 -2.40
C LEU A 40 -3.06 8.83 -2.82
N GLU A 41 -2.60 10.07 -2.77
CA GLU A 41 -3.40 11.19 -3.21
C GLU A 41 -3.72 11.08 -4.70
N GLY A 42 -5.01 11.09 -5.06
CA GLY A 42 -5.44 10.99 -6.44
C GLY A 42 -6.90 10.59 -6.56
N THR A 43 -7.26 10.18 -7.77
CA THR A 43 -8.60 9.68 -8.10
C THR A 43 -8.48 8.31 -8.75
N ASP A 44 -9.62 7.62 -8.94
CA ASP A 44 -9.63 6.28 -9.54
C ASP A 44 -9.14 6.28 -11.00
N THR A 45 -9.20 7.41 -11.69
CA THR A 45 -8.91 7.49 -13.12
C THR A 45 -7.65 8.29 -13.47
N LEU A 46 -7.14 9.09 -12.55
CA LEU A 46 -5.94 9.90 -12.79
C LEU A 46 -4.68 9.06 -12.47
N PRO A 47 -3.75 8.91 -13.41
CA PRO A 47 -2.52 8.16 -13.14
C PRO A 47 -1.75 8.74 -11.95
N TYR A 48 -1.20 7.84 -11.12
CA TYR A 48 -0.36 8.25 -10.01
C TYR A 48 1.01 8.70 -10.52
N THR A 49 1.67 9.58 -9.76
CA THR A 49 2.94 10.17 -10.19
C THR A 49 4.13 9.24 -9.95
N ASP A 50 5.22 9.48 -10.67
CA ASP A 50 6.48 8.74 -10.45
C ASP A 50 6.95 8.92 -9.00
N ALA A 51 6.83 10.11 -8.45
CA ALA A 51 7.19 10.38 -7.06
C ALA A 51 6.38 9.51 -6.09
N GLN A 52 5.08 9.31 -6.36
CA GLN A 52 4.24 8.45 -5.53
C GLN A 52 4.70 6.99 -5.58
N TYR A 53 4.98 6.46 -6.76
CA TYR A 53 5.48 5.08 -6.90
C TYR A 53 6.82 4.90 -6.21
N GLN A 54 7.74 5.83 -6.37
CA GLN A 54 9.06 5.76 -5.75
C GLN A 54 8.97 5.76 -4.23
N GLN A 55 8.16 6.64 -3.66
CA GLN A 55 7.97 6.71 -2.22
C GLN A 55 7.21 5.51 -1.67
N LEU A 56 6.18 5.04 -2.39
CA LEU A 56 5.45 3.85 -2.00
C LEU A 56 6.38 2.62 -1.95
N ALA A 57 7.21 2.45 -2.95
CA ALA A 57 8.17 1.35 -2.99
C ALA A 57 9.19 1.45 -1.85
N ALA A 58 9.72 2.65 -1.58
CA ALA A 58 10.69 2.86 -0.51
C ALA A 58 10.07 2.58 0.88
N VAL A 59 8.87 3.07 1.14
CA VAL A 59 8.16 2.85 2.41
C VAL A 59 7.81 1.38 2.58
N THR A 60 7.26 0.74 1.54
CA THR A 60 6.89 -0.67 1.59
C THR A 60 8.10 -1.53 1.88
N ARG A 61 9.23 -1.22 1.25
CA ARG A 61 10.46 -1.94 1.48
C ARG A 61 10.97 -1.81 2.91
N ALA A 62 10.91 -0.61 3.49
CA ALA A 62 11.26 -0.39 4.88
C ALA A 62 10.33 -1.18 5.81
N LEU A 63 9.03 -1.24 5.51
CA LEU A 63 8.05 -2.00 6.28
C LEU A 63 8.28 -3.50 6.18
N ILE A 64 8.70 -4.01 5.04
CA ILE A 64 9.03 -5.43 4.86
C ILE A 64 10.18 -5.86 5.78
N LYS A 65 11.15 -4.97 6.02
CA LYS A 65 12.24 -5.26 6.95
C LYS A 65 11.74 -5.45 8.39
N LEU A 66 10.72 -4.67 8.78
CA LEU A 66 10.12 -4.76 10.11
C LEU A 66 9.08 -5.88 10.21
N TYR A 67 8.33 -6.10 9.13
CA TYR A 67 7.23 -7.05 9.05
C TYR A 67 7.34 -7.87 7.78
N PRO A 68 8.16 -8.93 7.76
CA PRO A 68 8.49 -9.68 6.52
C PRO A 68 7.29 -10.24 5.77
N ALA A 69 6.18 -10.54 6.47
CA ALA A 69 4.97 -11.07 5.82
C ALA A 69 4.36 -10.11 4.80
N ILE A 70 4.67 -8.81 4.87
CA ILE A 70 4.18 -7.81 3.92
C ILE A 70 4.65 -8.11 2.49
N ALA A 71 5.82 -8.73 2.35
CA ALA A 71 6.35 -9.05 1.02
C ALA A 71 5.37 -9.85 0.16
N GLN A 72 4.54 -10.68 0.78
CA GLN A 72 3.58 -11.56 0.09
C GLN A 72 2.13 -11.17 0.34
N ASN A 73 1.87 -10.09 1.10
CA ASN A 73 0.53 -9.72 1.55
C ASN A 73 0.29 -8.23 1.34
N ARG A 74 0.10 -7.83 0.06
CA ARG A 74 -0.21 -6.46 -0.34
C ARG A 74 -1.45 -6.47 -1.21
N THR A 75 -2.37 -5.55 -0.92
CA THR A 75 -3.64 -5.49 -1.63
C THR A 75 -4.20 -4.07 -1.60
N GLY A 76 -5.33 -3.83 -2.26
CA GLY A 76 -6.02 -2.55 -2.24
C GLY A 76 -7.39 -2.66 -1.58
N HIS A 77 -7.95 -1.53 -1.18
CA HIS A 77 -9.30 -1.48 -0.59
C HIS A 77 -10.36 -2.10 -1.50
N SER A 78 -10.21 -1.96 -2.83
CA SER A 78 -11.16 -2.56 -3.78
C SER A 78 -11.22 -4.09 -3.69
N ASP A 79 -10.13 -4.72 -3.26
CA ASP A 79 -10.08 -6.18 -3.11
C ASP A 79 -10.59 -6.66 -1.75
N ILE A 80 -10.35 -5.88 -0.69
CA ILE A 80 -10.75 -6.28 0.67
C ILE A 80 -12.14 -5.78 1.06
N ALA A 81 -12.66 -4.78 0.35
CA ALA A 81 -13.99 -4.21 0.58
C ALA A 81 -14.64 -3.85 -0.77
N PRO A 82 -14.86 -4.85 -1.67
CA PRO A 82 -15.20 -4.58 -3.08
C PRO A 82 -16.54 -3.87 -3.27
N GLN A 83 -17.46 -3.96 -2.32
CA GLN A 83 -18.76 -3.32 -2.43
C GLN A 83 -18.79 -1.90 -1.89
N ARG A 84 -17.72 -1.46 -1.20
CA ARG A 84 -17.66 -0.16 -0.53
C ARG A 84 -16.52 0.72 -1.02
N LYS A 85 -15.45 0.13 -1.55
CA LYS A 85 -14.21 0.85 -1.91
C LYS A 85 -13.77 0.50 -3.31
N THR A 86 -13.27 1.50 -4.01
CA THR A 86 -12.74 1.35 -5.37
C THR A 86 -11.23 1.60 -5.44
N ASP A 87 -10.65 2.21 -4.41
CA ASP A 87 -9.23 2.57 -4.41
C ASP A 87 -8.32 1.34 -4.26
N PRO A 88 -7.13 1.35 -4.84
CA PRO A 88 -6.50 2.46 -5.55
C PRO A 88 -7.01 2.66 -6.99
N GLY A 89 -7.99 1.87 -7.45
CA GLY A 89 -8.60 1.99 -8.75
C GLY A 89 -7.74 1.48 -9.90
N PRO A 90 -8.30 1.48 -11.13
CA PRO A 90 -7.61 0.94 -12.30
C PRO A 90 -6.40 1.79 -12.74
N ALA A 91 -6.28 3.03 -12.27
CA ALA A 91 -5.15 3.88 -12.61
C ALA A 91 -3.87 3.47 -11.86
N PHE A 92 -3.97 2.63 -10.83
CA PHE A 92 -2.79 2.14 -10.11
C PHE A 92 -2.19 0.94 -10.82
N ASP A 93 -0.91 1.04 -11.17
CA ASP A 93 -0.17 0.00 -11.87
C ASP A 93 0.53 -0.93 -10.87
N TRP A 94 -0.12 -2.02 -10.51
CA TRP A 94 0.41 -3.02 -9.59
C TRP A 94 1.69 -3.67 -10.10
N GLN A 95 1.78 -3.91 -11.41
CA GLN A 95 2.97 -4.52 -12.01
C GLN A 95 4.17 -3.60 -11.84
N ARG A 96 3.99 -2.30 -12.10
CA ARG A 96 5.04 -1.30 -11.91
C ARG A 96 5.52 -1.27 -10.46
N PHE A 97 4.59 -1.24 -9.51
CA PHE A 97 4.92 -1.23 -8.09
C PHE A 97 5.72 -2.47 -7.69
N ASN A 98 5.25 -3.65 -8.08
CA ASN A 98 5.91 -4.92 -7.76
C ASN A 98 7.30 -5.00 -8.39
N THR A 99 7.45 -4.53 -9.63
CA THR A 99 8.76 -4.50 -10.31
C THR A 99 9.73 -3.56 -9.58
N MET A 100 9.27 -2.40 -9.15
CA MET A 100 10.11 -1.45 -8.41
C MET A 100 10.57 -2.02 -7.08
N LEU A 101 9.71 -2.74 -6.37
CA LEU A 101 10.10 -3.41 -5.11
C LEU A 101 11.21 -4.43 -5.33
N THR A 102 11.08 -5.24 -6.37
CA THR A 102 12.09 -6.25 -6.72
C THR A 102 13.42 -5.60 -7.08
N ALA A 103 13.41 -4.54 -7.89
CA ALA A 103 14.61 -3.82 -8.29
C ALA A 103 15.35 -3.22 -7.09
N LEU A 104 14.60 -2.62 -6.13
CA LEU A 104 15.20 -2.08 -4.91
C LEU A 104 15.83 -3.18 -4.05
N SER A 105 15.18 -4.34 -3.95
CA SER A 105 15.71 -5.49 -3.21
C SER A 105 17.00 -6.00 -3.84
N ASP A 106 17.04 -6.10 -5.17
CA ASP A 106 18.23 -6.54 -5.90
C ASP A 106 19.40 -5.58 -5.68
N LYS A 107 19.14 -4.27 -5.70
CA LYS A 107 20.18 -3.26 -5.44
C LYS A 107 20.77 -3.38 -4.05
N GLU A 108 19.97 -3.70 -3.04
CA GLU A 108 20.47 -3.87 -1.67
C GLU A 108 21.28 -5.15 -1.51
N MET A 109 20.99 -6.17 -2.28
CA MET A 109 21.71 -7.44 -2.21
C MET A 109 23.09 -7.36 -2.88
N THR A 110 23.28 -6.38 -3.72
CA THR A 110 24.57 -6.16 -4.40
C THR A 110 25.36 -5.03 -3.75
#